data_bdcba864047d56a8620d92404402015f
#
_entry.id   bdcba864047d56a8620d92404402015f
#
_cell.length_a   1.000
_cell.length_b   1.000
_cell.length_c   1.000
_cell.angle_alpha   90.00
_cell.angle_beta   90.00
_cell.angle_gamma   90.00
#
_symmetry.space_group_name_H-M   'P 1'
#
loop_
_entity.id
_entity.type
_entity.pdbx_description
1 polymer ?
#
loop_
_entity_poly.entity_id
_entity_poly.type
_entity_poly.pdbx_seq_one_letter_code
_entity_poly.pdbx_strand_id
1 'polypeptide(L)'
;MNLKIAIVGAGNVASFFAKKFAAAGFTIVSIHSKNLAHAESLASEVQAIASYTLSSMGSDFDYLLFAVSDDALKACVAEVPASNNFCWLHTSGAMSKEIFAEKTNRYGVFYPLQTFTKSVALSQSVFPVLIESSSEEIQQALEKLAAQMQLPFQYADSDQRQNIHLAAVFACNFSNHLFQIASKILAEQHLPFELLLPLIQETVAKLNHLSPSAAQTGPAIRNDQAVISAHIALLKEHPQWAMVYQLLSAEIQKAKQ
;
A
#
# COMPACT_ATOMS: atom_id res chain seq x y z
N MET A 1 -2.40 -28.47 -8.74
CA MET A 1 -1.03 -28.46 -8.19
C MET A 1 -0.99 -27.46 -7.07
N ASN A 2 -0.32 -27.77 -5.97
CA ASN A 2 -0.15 -26.81 -4.88
C ASN A 2 1.03 -25.90 -5.23
N LEU A 3 0.75 -24.66 -5.65
CA LEU A 3 1.77 -23.69 -6.06
C LEU A 3 2.58 -23.24 -4.84
N LYS A 4 3.89 -23.10 -5.01
CA LYS A 4 4.88 -22.76 -4.00
C LYS A 4 5.33 -21.31 -4.17
N ILE A 5 5.45 -20.58 -3.06
CA ILE A 5 5.82 -19.18 -3.06
C ILE A 5 6.96 -18.94 -2.07
N ALA A 6 8.01 -18.25 -2.51
CA ALA A 6 9.02 -17.67 -1.66
C ALA A 6 8.77 -16.16 -1.54
N ILE A 7 8.98 -15.59 -0.35
CA ILE A 7 8.71 -14.17 -0.09
C ILE A 7 9.99 -13.49 0.42
N VAL A 8 10.34 -12.38 -0.20
CA VAL A 8 11.41 -11.47 0.25
C VAL A 8 10.76 -10.26 0.91
N GLY A 9 10.99 -10.13 2.20
CA GLY A 9 10.38 -9.13 3.07
C GLY A 9 9.62 -9.79 4.22
N ALA A 10 9.52 -9.09 5.35
CA ALA A 10 8.73 -9.46 6.52
C ALA A 10 7.98 -8.23 7.09
N GLY A 11 7.68 -7.25 6.25
CA GLY A 11 6.90 -6.04 6.55
C GLY A 11 5.38 -6.29 6.53
N ASN A 12 4.59 -5.21 6.56
CA ASN A 12 3.12 -5.29 6.56
C ASN A 12 2.57 -6.01 5.32
N VAL A 13 3.05 -5.63 4.12
CA VAL A 13 2.63 -6.23 2.84
C VAL A 13 3.02 -7.70 2.75
N ALA A 14 4.28 -8.03 3.12
CA ALA A 14 4.76 -9.42 3.16
C ALA A 14 3.92 -10.28 4.09
N SER A 15 3.62 -9.78 5.30
CA SER A 15 2.81 -10.49 6.29
C SER A 15 1.38 -10.74 5.79
N PHE A 16 0.78 -9.74 5.14
CA PHE A 16 -0.53 -9.91 4.54
C PHE A 16 -0.52 -11.00 3.47
N PHE A 17 0.40 -10.90 2.49
CA PHE A 17 0.44 -11.87 1.39
C PHE A 17 0.79 -13.28 1.84
N ALA A 18 1.75 -13.44 2.77
CA ALA A 18 2.10 -14.75 3.31
C ALA A 18 0.86 -15.46 3.89
N LYS A 19 0.08 -14.75 4.73
CA LYS A 19 -1.14 -15.29 5.34
C LYS A 19 -2.25 -15.52 4.31
N LYS A 20 -2.45 -14.59 3.38
CA LYS A 20 -3.49 -14.68 2.35
C LYS A 20 -3.21 -15.82 1.38
N PHE A 21 -1.97 -16.02 0.95
CA PHE A 21 -1.56 -17.15 0.13
C PHE A 21 -1.76 -18.48 0.87
N ALA A 22 -1.28 -18.59 2.11
CA ALA A 22 -1.46 -19.80 2.90
C ALA A 22 -2.95 -20.14 3.07
N ALA A 23 -3.80 -19.15 3.36
CA ALA A 23 -5.26 -19.33 3.47
C ALA A 23 -5.92 -19.73 2.13
N ALA A 24 -5.34 -19.32 1.00
CA ALA A 24 -5.81 -19.70 -0.34
C ALA A 24 -5.26 -21.08 -0.81
N GLY A 25 -4.53 -21.79 0.05
CA GLY A 25 -4.02 -23.14 -0.23
C GLY A 25 -2.65 -23.17 -0.95
N PHE A 26 -1.92 -22.06 -1.03
CA PHE A 26 -0.54 -22.05 -1.51
C PHE A 26 0.43 -22.49 -0.41
N THR A 27 1.54 -23.09 -0.80
CA THR A 27 2.64 -23.41 0.13
C THR A 27 3.63 -22.26 0.18
N ILE A 28 3.81 -21.63 1.32
CA ILE A 28 4.89 -20.66 1.51
C ILE A 28 6.16 -21.46 1.90
N VAL A 29 7.14 -21.50 0.99
CA VAL A 29 8.35 -22.31 1.22
C VAL A 29 9.38 -21.57 2.07
N SER A 30 9.51 -20.25 1.87
CA SER A 30 10.49 -19.48 2.65
C SER A 30 10.09 -18.00 2.77
N ILE A 31 10.52 -17.40 3.88
CA ILE A 31 10.44 -15.96 4.15
C ILE A 31 11.87 -15.45 4.35
N HIS A 32 12.29 -14.50 3.53
CA HIS A 32 13.61 -13.90 3.60
C HIS A 32 13.53 -12.46 4.10
N SER A 33 14.36 -12.11 5.11
CA SER A 33 14.45 -10.74 5.61
C SER A 33 15.84 -10.47 6.20
N LYS A 34 16.35 -9.23 6.02
CA LYS A 34 17.57 -8.77 6.71
C LYS A 34 17.43 -8.82 8.22
N ASN A 35 16.23 -8.68 8.76
CA ASN A 35 15.92 -8.94 10.16
C ASN A 35 15.39 -10.37 10.29
N LEU A 36 16.26 -11.28 10.73
CA LEU A 36 15.94 -12.71 10.87
C LEU A 36 14.77 -12.94 11.84
N ALA A 37 14.72 -12.23 12.95
CA ALA A 37 13.63 -12.38 13.93
C ALA A 37 12.25 -12.05 13.33
N HIS A 38 12.18 -11.06 12.42
CA HIS A 38 10.94 -10.77 11.68
C HIS A 38 10.60 -11.88 10.69
N ALA A 39 11.62 -12.47 10.03
CA ALA A 39 11.40 -13.60 9.12
C ALA A 39 10.91 -14.83 9.90
N GLU A 40 11.53 -15.17 11.03
CA GLU A 40 11.17 -16.30 11.90
C GLU A 40 9.73 -16.15 12.43
N SER A 41 9.39 -14.96 12.92
CA SER A 41 8.03 -14.67 13.39
C SER A 41 6.98 -14.92 12.30
N LEU A 42 7.20 -14.38 11.09
CA LEU A 42 6.25 -14.55 9.99
C LEU A 42 6.24 -15.99 9.45
N ALA A 43 7.41 -16.61 9.34
CA ALA A 43 7.56 -17.99 8.85
C ALA A 43 6.83 -18.98 9.76
N SER A 44 6.90 -18.80 11.09
CA SER A 44 6.18 -19.66 12.05
C SER A 44 4.66 -19.61 11.86
N GLU A 45 4.11 -18.43 11.48
CA GLU A 45 2.66 -18.27 11.27
C GLU A 45 2.14 -18.98 10.00
N VAL A 46 3.03 -19.22 9.01
CA VAL A 46 2.68 -19.82 7.71
C VAL A 46 3.41 -21.13 7.43
N GLN A 47 4.08 -21.70 8.44
CA GLN A 47 4.83 -22.96 8.37
C GLN A 47 5.93 -22.96 7.28
N ALA A 48 6.62 -21.84 7.11
CA ALA A 48 7.69 -21.63 6.15
C ALA A 48 9.07 -21.68 6.81
N ILE A 49 10.13 -21.72 6.01
CA ILE A 49 11.51 -21.59 6.46
C ILE A 49 11.90 -20.11 6.50
N ALA A 50 12.45 -19.65 7.61
CA ALA A 50 13.02 -18.31 7.70
C ALA A 50 14.47 -18.28 7.20
N SER A 51 14.86 -17.23 6.47
CA SER A 51 16.23 -17.01 6.01
C SER A 51 16.57 -15.52 5.96
N TYR A 52 17.86 -15.21 6.10
CA TYR A 52 18.40 -13.86 5.87
C TYR A 52 19.23 -13.78 4.56
N THR A 53 19.53 -14.92 3.92
CA THR A 53 20.41 -15.00 2.75
C THR A 53 19.62 -15.18 1.48
N LEU A 54 19.80 -14.30 0.51
CA LEU A 54 19.16 -14.36 -0.81
C LEU A 54 20.03 -15.10 -1.84
N SER A 55 21.35 -14.99 -1.75
CA SER A 55 22.29 -15.60 -2.70
C SER A 55 22.27 -17.11 -2.72
N SER A 56 21.87 -17.76 -1.63
CA SER A 56 21.71 -19.22 -1.49
C SER A 56 20.25 -19.68 -1.53
N MET A 57 19.34 -18.83 -2.01
CA MET A 57 17.92 -19.17 -2.15
C MET A 57 17.78 -20.35 -3.10
N GLY A 58 17.06 -21.40 -2.68
CA GLY A 58 16.69 -22.51 -3.56
C GLY A 58 15.78 -22.04 -4.70
N SER A 59 15.46 -22.93 -5.64
CA SER A 59 14.60 -22.65 -6.79
C SER A 59 13.34 -23.52 -6.84
N ASP A 60 13.04 -24.27 -5.78
CA ASP A 60 11.86 -25.14 -5.70
C ASP A 60 10.60 -24.36 -5.28
N PHE A 61 10.24 -23.35 -6.08
CA PHE A 61 9.02 -22.57 -5.95
C PHE A 61 8.59 -22.01 -7.32
N ASP A 62 7.31 -21.67 -7.44
CA ASP A 62 6.71 -21.14 -8.68
C ASP A 62 6.80 -19.61 -8.76
N TYR A 63 6.73 -18.93 -7.61
CA TYR A 63 6.77 -17.47 -7.50
C TYR A 63 7.75 -17.00 -6.44
N LEU A 64 8.49 -15.94 -6.77
CA LEU A 64 9.30 -15.17 -5.84
C LEU A 64 8.71 -13.78 -5.69
N LEU A 65 8.11 -13.48 -4.52
CA LEU A 65 7.46 -12.21 -4.25
C LEU A 65 8.36 -11.29 -3.43
N PHE A 66 8.75 -10.16 -4.00
CA PHE A 66 9.46 -9.09 -3.30
C PHE A 66 8.44 -8.11 -2.69
N ALA A 67 8.30 -8.15 -1.37
CA ALA A 67 7.46 -7.28 -0.57
C ALA A 67 8.31 -6.47 0.44
N VAL A 68 9.26 -5.73 -0.10
CA VAL A 68 10.21 -4.86 0.59
C VAL A 68 9.97 -3.39 0.19
N SER A 69 10.63 -2.44 0.89
CA SER A 69 10.62 -1.03 0.47
C SER A 69 11.28 -0.84 -0.91
N ASP A 70 10.89 0.20 -1.63
CA ASP A 70 11.42 0.51 -2.96
C ASP A 70 12.95 0.69 -2.93
N ASP A 71 13.48 1.33 -1.88
CA ASP A 71 14.92 1.48 -1.68
C ASP A 71 15.66 0.15 -1.54
N ALA A 72 15.02 -0.85 -0.93
CA ALA A 72 15.63 -2.17 -0.74
C ALA A 72 15.46 -3.09 -1.95
N LEU A 73 14.46 -2.85 -2.80
CA LEU A 73 14.08 -3.77 -3.87
C LEU A 73 15.24 -4.03 -4.84
N LYS A 74 15.91 -2.99 -5.33
CA LYS A 74 17.03 -3.11 -6.27
C LYS A 74 18.18 -3.96 -5.69
N ALA A 75 18.53 -3.74 -4.44
CA ALA A 75 19.58 -4.50 -3.77
C ALA A 75 19.18 -5.95 -3.59
N CYS A 76 17.94 -6.24 -3.18
CA CYS A 76 17.43 -7.61 -3.04
C CYS A 76 17.41 -8.36 -4.38
N VAL A 77 16.96 -7.71 -5.46
CA VAL A 77 16.98 -8.30 -6.81
C VAL A 77 18.40 -8.63 -7.25
N ALA A 78 19.38 -7.76 -6.99
CA ALA A 78 20.77 -7.99 -7.36
C ALA A 78 21.36 -9.25 -6.65
N GLU A 79 21.01 -9.50 -5.39
CA GLU A 79 21.51 -10.62 -4.59
C GLU A 79 20.97 -11.99 -5.04
N VAL A 80 19.74 -12.05 -5.61
CA VAL A 80 19.14 -13.31 -6.08
C VAL A 80 19.79 -13.74 -7.39
N PRO A 81 20.23 -15.00 -7.53
CA PRO A 81 20.74 -15.53 -8.80
C PRO A 81 19.69 -15.46 -9.92
N ALA A 82 20.12 -15.12 -11.14
CA ALA A 82 19.24 -15.08 -12.30
C ALA A 82 18.61 -16.46 -12.57
N SER A 83 17.32 -16.50 -12.85
CA SER A 83 16.60 -17.75 -13.07
C SER A 83 15.27 -17.53 -13.81
N ASN A 84 14.98 -18.40 -14.76
CA ASN A 84 13.68 -18.49 -15.45
C ASN A 84 12.81 -19.64 -14.91
N ASN A 85 13.22 -20.31 -13.83
CA ASN A 85 12.47 -21.44 -13.28
C ASN A 85 11.21 -21.04 -12.54
N PHE A 86 11.13 -19.79 -12.09
CA PHE A 86 10.00 -19.22 -11.34
C PHE A 86 9.68 -17.80 -11.82
N CYS A 87 8.51 -17.32 -11.47
CA CYS A 87 8.09 -15.97 -11.80
C CYS A 87 8.53 -14.97 -10.68
N TRP A 88 9.17 -13.88 -11.07
CA TRP A 88 9.61 -12.81 -10.20
C TRP A 88 8.55 -11.72 -10.08
N LEU A 89 8.12 -11.39 -8.88
CA LEU A 89 7.06 -10.42 -8.63
C LEU A 89 7.50 -9.38 -7.61
N HIS A 90 7.09 -8.14 -7.78
CA HIS A 90 7.17 -7.15 -6.72
C HIS A 90 5.81 -6.53 -6.40
N THR A 91 5.70 -5.92 -5.22
CA THR A 91 4.49 -5.28 -4.71
C THR A 91 4.60 -3.76 -4.65
N SER A 92 5.57 -3.15 -5.33
CA SER A 92 5.77 -1.70 -5.33
C SER A 92 4.76 -0.99 -6.23
N GLY A 93 4.21 0.13 -5.75
CA GLY A 93 3.41 1.05 -6.54
C GLY A 93 4.23 1.95 -7.46
N ALA A 94 5.50 2.21 -7.13
CA ALA A 94 6.35 3.19 -7.81
C ALA A 94 7.40 2.58 -8.76
N MET A 95 7.84 1.32 -8.50
CA MET A 95 8.93 0.71 -9.28
C MET A 95 8.42 0.09 -10.57
N SER A 96 9.21 0.21 -11.65
CA SER A 96 8.93 -0.49 -12.93
C SER A 96 9.17 -1.99 -12.80
N LYS A 97 8.36 -2.80 -13.52
CA LYS A 97 8.59 -4.24 -13.65
C LYS A 97 9.95 -4.57 -14.25
N GLU A 98 10.50 -3.67 -15.06
CA GLU A 98 11.77 -3.86 -15.76
C GLU A 98 12.98 -4.00 -14.83
N ILE A 99 12.80 -3.78 -13.52
CA ILE A 99 13.83 -4.05 -12.51
C ILE A 99 14.32 -5.52 -12.55
N PHE A 100 13.52 -6.42 -13.09
CA PHE A 100 13.83 -7.85 -13.21
C PHE A 100 14.42 -8.27 -14.56
N ALA A 101 14.39 -7.41 -15.59
CA ALA A 101 14.68 -7.76 -16.98
C ALA A 101 16.07 -8.39 -17.22
N GLU A 102 17.09 -8.00 -16.42
CA GLU A 102 18.44 -8.57 -16.48
C GLU A 102 18.56 -9.93 -15.75
N LYS A 103 17.56 -10.32 -14.96
CA LYS A 103 17.59 -11.54 -14.14
C LYS A 103 16.73 -12.67 -14.68
N THR A 104 15.64 -12.33 -15.39
CA THR A 104 14.65 -13.30 -15.84
C THR A 104 13.80 -12.71 -16.98
N ASN A 105 13.17 -13.58 -17.77
CA ASN A 105 12.11 -13.21 -18.71
C ASN A 105 10.70 -13.48 -18.15
N ARG A 106 10.59 -14.02 -16.92
CA ARG A 106 9.34 -14.39 -16.25
C ARG A 106 9.11 -13.49 -15.06
N TYR A 107 8.54 -12.30 -15.28
CA TYR A 107 8.37 -11.30 -14.22
C TYR A 107 7.11 -10.47 -14.37
N GLY A 108 6.76 -9.81 -13.29
CA GLY A 108 5.63 -8.89 -13.26
C GLY A 108 5.50 -8.14 -11.94
N VAL A 109 4.39 -7.44 -11.82
CA VAL A 109 3.96 -6.71 -10.63
C VAL A 109 2.65 -7.28 -10.13
N PHE A 110 2.56 -7.42 -8.81
CA PHE A 110 1.35 -7.82 -8.11
C PHE A 110 1.12 -6.83 -6.96
N TYR A 111 0.66 -5.62 -7.31
CA TYR A 111 0.56 -4.49 -6.37
C TYR A 111 -0.82 -4.41 -5.73
N PRO A 112 -0.93 -4.60 -4.40
CA PRO A 112 -2.19 -4.45 -3.69
C PRO A 112 -2.51 -2.96 -3.47
N LEU A 113 -3.63 -2.49 -3.99
CA LEU A 113 -4.09 -1.12 -3.75
C LEU A 113 -4.83 -1.07 -2.40
N GLN A 114 -4.07 -1.12 -1.31
CA GLN A 114 -4.57 -1.15 0.07
C GLN A 114 -3.52 -0.63 1.06
N THR A 115 -3.97 -0.23 2.24
CA THR A 115 -3.11 0.09 3.40
C THR A 115 -3.07 -1.11 4.34
N PHE A 116 -1.86 -1.47 4.82
CA PHE A 116 -1.67 -2.64 5.68
C PHE A 116 -1.04 -2.26 7.01
N THR A 117 -1.58 -2.81 8.10
CA THR A 117 -1.02 -2.72 9.44
C THR A 117 -1.05 -4.12 10.06
N LYS A 118 0.11 -4.63 10.51
CA LYS A 118 0.21 -6.01 11.04
C LYS A 118 -0.72 -6.30 12.21
N SER A 119 -0.92 -5.32 13.09
CA SER A 119 -1.69 -5.45 14.33
C SER A 119 -3.20 -5.34 14.15
N VAL A 120 -3.68 -4.99 12.95
CA VAL A 120 -5.12 -4.77 12.71
C VAL A 120 -5.56 -5.58 11.50
N ALA A 121 -6.59 -6.40 11.68
CA ALA A 121 -7.23 -7.07 10.57
C ALA A 121 -7.90 -6.05 9.63
N LEU A 122 -7.83 -6.29 8.33
CA LEU A 122 -8.51 -5.44 7.36
C LEU A 122 -10.03 -5.51 7.57
N SER A 123 -10.67 -4.36 7.68
CA SER A 123 -12.13 -4.24 7.70
C SER A 123 -12.73 -4.63 6.34
N GLN A 124 -11.99 -4.37 5.25
CA GLN A 124 -12.32 -4.80 3.89
C GLN A 124 -11.28 -5.80 3.40
N SER A 125 -11.64 -7.08 3.34
CA SER A 125 -10.75 -8.16 2.88
C SER A 125 -10.65 -8.27 1.36
N VAL A 126 -11.53 -7.57 0.62
CA VAL A 126 -11.56 -7.53 -0.85
C VAL A 126 -11.12 -6.14 -1.31
N PHE A 127 -10.04 -6.07 -2.06
CA PHE A 127 -9.48 -4.85 -2.64
C PHE A 127 -8.77 -5.20 -3.97
N PRO A 128 -8.64 -4.25 -4.90
CA PRO A 128 -8.02 -4.55 -6.18
C PRO A 128 -6.51 -4.75 -6.08
N VAL A 129 -6.01 -5.69 -6.88
CA VAL A 129 -4.59 -5.87 -7.15
C VAL A 129 -4.31 -5.35 -8.55
N LEU A 130 -3.31 -4.47 -8.70
CA LEU A 130 -2.85 -4.04 -10.01
C LEU A 130 -1.81 -5.01 -10.54
N ILE A 131 -2.02 -5.47 -11.78
CA ILE A 131 -1.20 -6.49 -12.45
C ILE A 131 -0.49 -5.86 -13.63
N GLU A 132 0.80 -6.12 -13.74
CA GLU A 132 1.62 -5.87 -14.92
C GLU A 132 2.54 -7.08 -15.15
N SER A 133 2.79 -7.46 -16.40
CA SER A 133 3.53 -8.69 -16.72
C SER A 133 4.53 -8.49 -17.86
N SER A 134 5.53 -9.37 -17.94
CA SER A 134 6.51 -9.43 -19.03
C SER A 134 5.97 -10.14 -20.29
N SER A 135 4.91 -10.94 -20.14
CA SER A 135 4.31 -11.71 -21.24
C SER A 135 2.86 -12.06 -20.95
N GLU A 136 2.13 -12.49 -21.97
CA GLU A 136 0.74 -12.96 -21.84
C GLU A 136 0.64 -14.22 -20.94
N GLU A 137 1.62 -15.13 -21.02
CA GLU A 137 1.70 -16.30 -20.14
C GLU A 137 1.74 -15.89 -18.66
N ILE A 138 2.61 -14.93 -18.33
CA ILE A 138 2.73 -14.42 -16.96
C ILE A 138 1.47 -13.66 -16.55
N GLN A 139 0.87 -12.88 -17.46
CA GLN A 139 -0.40 -12.21 -17.20
C GLN A 139 -1.48 -13.19 -16.75
N GLN A 140 -1.72 -14.25 -17.53
CA GLN A 140 -2.69 -15.30 -17.20
C GLN A 140 -2.36 -16.01 -15.87
N ALA A 141 -1.09 -16.18 -15.55
CA ALA A 141 -0.66 -16.76 -14.28
C ALA A 141 -1.02 -15.83 -13.10
N LEU A 142 -0.81 -14.51 -13.23
CA LEU A 142 -1.17 -13.52 -12.19
C LEU A 142 -2.68 -13.37 -12.01
N GLU A 143 -3.46 -13.45 -13.10
CA GLU A 143 -4.93 -13.47 -13.02
C GLU A 143 -5.43 -14.67 -12.20
N LYS A 144 -4.89 -15.87 -12.48
CA LYS A 144 -5.22 -17.09 -11.73
C LYS A 144 -4.81 -16.95 -10.26
N LEU A 145 -3.64 -16.34 -9.98
CA LEU A 145 -3.16 -16.07 -8.64
C LEU A 145 -4.13 -15.17 -7.88
N ALA A 146 -4.57 -14.06 -8.49
CA ALA A 146 -5.55 -13.14 -7.90
C ALA A 146 -6.91 -13.82 -7.68
N ALA A 147 -7.40 -14.57 -8.66
CA ALA A 147 -8.67 -15.29 -8.59
C ALA A 147 -8.69 -16.34 -7.46
N GLN A 148 -7.61 -17.12 -7.28
CA GLN A 148 -7.51 -18.09 -6.19
C GLN A 148 -7.50 -17.41 -4.82
N MET A 149 -6.95 -16.20 -4.71
CA MET A 149 -6.98 -15.38 -3.51
C MET A 149 -8.32 -14.64 -3.32
N GLN A 150 -9.25 -14.74 -4.26
CA GLN A 150 -10.51 -14.00 -4.27
C GLN A 150 -10.30 -12.48 -4.24
N LEU A 151 -9.29 -11.99 -4.94
CA LEU A 151 -9.00 -10.58 -5.10
C LEU A 151 -9.36 -10.12 -6.51
N PRO A 152 -10.14 -9.05 -6.67
CA PRO A 152 -10.32 -8.43 -7.97
C PRO A 152 -8.98 -7.88 -8.47
N PHE A 153 -8.77 -7.88 -9.78
CA PHE A 153 -7.57 -7.32 -10.36
C PHE A 153 -7.89 -6.32 -11.47
N GLN A 154 -6.93 -5.47 -11.75
CA GLN A 154 -6.95 -4.53 -12.85
C GLN A 154 -5.56 -4.45 -13.48
N TYR A 155 -5.50 -4.33 -14.80
CA TYR A 155 -4.25 -4.08 -15.48
C TYR A 155 -3.86 -2.61 -15.33
N ALA A 156 -2.60 -2.39 -15.03
CA ALA A 156 -2.00 -1.08 -15.01
C ALA A 156 -0.53 -1.20 -15.36
N ASP A 157 -0.09 -0.50 -16.39
CA ASP A 157 1.33 -0.37 -16.69
C ASP A 157 2.07 0.42 -15.59
N SER A 158 3.39 0.53 -15.71
CA SER A 158 4.21 1.20 -14.70
C SER A 158 3.80 2.65 -14.48
N ASP A 159 3.48 3.40 -15.55
CA ASP A 159 3.11 4.82 -15.47
C ASP A 159 1.72 4.98 -14.84
N GLN A 160 0.76 4.17 -15.26
CA GLN A 160 -0.58 4.14 -14.68
C GLN A 160 -0.52 3.78 -13.19
N ARG A 161 0.26 2.75 -12.81
CA ARG A 161 0.41 2.31 -11.43
C ARG A 161 1.04 3.40 -10.55
N GLN A 162 2.08 4.11 -11.04
CA GLN A 162 2.67 5.24 -10.32
C GLN A 162 1.65 6.34 -10.06
N ASN A 163 0.84 6.70 -11.06
CA ASN A 163 -0.22 7.70 -10.89
C ASN A 163 -1.31 7.24 -9.92
N ILE A 164 -1.73 5.97 -9.98
CA ILE A 164 -2.68 5.39 -9.03
C ILE A 164 -2.08 5.40 -7.61
N HIS A 165 -0.81 5.04 -7.46
CA HIS A 165 -0.13 5.09 -6.17
C HIS A 165 -0.05 6.52 -5.62
N LEU A 166 0.30 7.50 -6.46
CA LEU A 166 0.30 8.92 -6.07
C LEU A 166 -1.09 9.37 -5.60
N ALA A 167 -2.15 9.03 -6.34
CA ALA A 167 -3.52 9.33 -5.95
C ALA A 167 -3.89 8.67 -4.60
N ALA A 168 -3.47 7.42 -4.37
CA ALA A 168 -3.69 6.72 -3.12
C ALA A 168 -2.95 7.36 -1.93
N VAL A 169 -1.76 7.93 -2.15
CA VAL A 169 -1.04 8.71 -1.13
C VAL A 169 -1.87 9.92 -0.71
N PHE A 170 -2.43 10.68 -1.66
CA PHE A 170 -3.32 11.80 -1.34
C PHE A 170 -4.58 11.33 -0.60
N ALA A 171 -5.25 10.31 -1.11
CA ALA A 171 -6.52 9.84 -0.55
C ALA A 171 -6.38 9.18 0.83
N CYS A 172 -5.28 8.51 1.12
CA CYS A 172 -5.11 7.71 2.33
C CYS A 172 -4.00 8.21 3.26
N ASN A 173 -2.76 8.34 2.77
CA ASN A 173 -1.63 8.67 3.66
C ASN A 173 -1.70 10.11 4.17
N PHE A 174 -1.97 11.08 3.29
CA PHE A 174 -2.12 12.47 3.70
C PHE A 174 -3.37 12.69 4.53
N SER A 175 -4.49 12.05 4.18
CA SER A 175 -5.71 12.10 5.00
C SER A 175 -5.45 11.56 6.42
N ASN A 176 -4.72 10.44 6.56
CA ASN A 176 -4.35 9.93 7.88
C ASN A 176 -3.46 10.91 8.66
N HIS A 177 -2.54 11.62 8.00
CA HIS A 177 -1.73 12.65 8.64
C HIS A 177 -2.58 13.84 9.10
N LEU A 178 -3.60 14.23 8.33
CA LEU A 178 -4.56 15.25 8.75
C LEU A 178 -5.39 14.79 9.96
N PHE A 179 -5.76 13.52 10.05
CA PHE A 179 -6.39 12.97 11.26
C PHE A 179 -5.44 13.03 12.46
N GLN A 180 -4.14 12.80 12.27
CA GLN A 180 -3.16 12.96 13.35
C GLN A 180 -3.06 14.41 13.83
N ILE A 181 -3.07 15.40 12.91
CA ILE A 181 -3.11 16.82 13.28
C ILE A 181 -4.38 17.13 14.09
N ALA A 182 -5.54 16.70 13.60
CA ALA A 182 -6.82 16.90 14.29
C ALA A 182 -6.83 16.26 15.69
N SER A 183 -6.29 15.07 15.83
CA SER A 183 -6.13 14.38 17.13
C SER A 183 -5.29 15.20 18.11
N LYS A 184 -4.18 15.79 17.65
CA LYS A 184 -3.31 16.62 18.50
C LYS A 184 -4.00 17.91 18.93
N ILE A 185 -4.72 18.58 18.02
CA ILE A 185 -5.50 19.80 18.33
C ILE A 185 -6.54 19.49 19.43
N LEU A 186 -7.26 18.38 19.35
CA LEU A 186 -8.22 17.99 20.38
C LEU A 186 -7.54 17.63 21.70
N ALA A 187 -6.42 16.92 21.65
CA ALA A 187 -5.68 16.53 22.86
C ALA A 187 -5.18 17.73 23.67
N GLU A 188 -4.81 18.85 23.04
CA GLU A 188 -4.44 20.11 23.69
C GLU A 188 -5.62 20.73 24.46
N GLN A 189 -6.84 20.40 24.11
CA GLN A 189 -8.07 20.80 24.79
C GLN A 189 -8.65 19.68 25.68
N HIS A 190 -7.89 18.60 25.93
CA HIS A 190 -8.32 17.41 26.68
C HIS A 190 -9.57 16.74 26.12
N LEU A 191 -9.78 16.83 24.80
CA LEU A 191 -10.91 16.22 24.10
C LEU A 191 -10.47 14.94 23.38
N PRO A 192 -11.30 13.89 23.37
CA PRO A 192 -11.00 12.63 22.72
C PRO A 192 -11.18 12.71 21.19
N PHE A 193 -10.32 12.01 20.45
CA PHE A 193 -10.38 11.96 18.97
C PHE A 193 -11.68 11.32 18.45
N GLU A 194 -12.29 10.45 19.25
CA GLU A 194 -13.53 9.72 18.94
C GLU A 194 -14.69 10.66 18.61
N LEU A 195 -14.66 11.91 19.07
CA LEU A 195 -15.64 12.94 18.68
C LEU A 195 -15.70 13.20 17.18
N LEU A 196 -14.58 13.00 16.47
CA LEU A 196 -14.49 13.21 15.01
C LEU A 196 -14.83 11.98 14.18
N LEU A 197 -14.87 10.78 14.76
CA LEU A 197 -15.08 9.54 14.00
C LEU A 197 -16.39 9.55 13.19
N PRO A 198 -17.55 9.97 13.74
CA PRO A 198 -18.79 10.04 12.95
C PRO A 198 -18.69 11.01 11.77
N LEU A 199 -18.01 12.15 11.96
CA LEU A 199 -17.81 13.14 10.90
C LEU A 199 -16.89 12.62 9.79
N ILE A 200 -15.82 11.92 10.16
CA ILE A 200 -14.89 11.30 9.21
C ILE A 200 -15.62 10.23 8.38
N GLN A 201 -16.39 9.37 9.04
CA GLN A 201 -17.19 8.32 8.39
C GLN A 201 -18.20 8.92 7.41
N GLU A 202 -18.92 9.97 7.80
CA GLU A 202 -19.87 10.67 6.93
C GLU A 202 -19.19 11.29 5.71
N THR A 203 -17.98 11.86 5.91
CA THR A 203 -17.19 12.45 4.80
C THR A 203 -16.85 11.41 3.74
N VAL A 204 -16.46 10.20 4.17
CA VAL A 204 -16.15 9.09 3.25
C VAL A 204 -17.44 8.49 2.66
N ALA A 205 -18.50 8.34 3.44
CA ALA A 205 -19.77 7.75 2.98
C ALA A 205 -20.41 8.55 1.85
N LYS A 206 -20.28 9.88 1.86
CA LYS A 206 -20.78 10.74 0.78
C LYS A 206 -20.17 10.44 -0.58
N LEU A 207 -18.94 9.93 -0.64
CA LEU A 207 -18.26 9.58 -1.90
C LEU A 207 -18.91 8.39 -2.62
N ASN A 208 -19.79 7.64 -1.96
CA ASN A 208 -20.60 6.60 -2.62
C ASN A 208 -21.70 7.21 -3.53
N HIS A 209 -22.03 8.48 -3.35
CA HIS A 209 -23.17 9.13 -4.02
C HIS A 209 -22.80 10.43 -4.72
N LEU A 210 -21.69 11.05 -4.32
CA LEU A 210 -21.25 12.37 -4.82
C LEU A 210 -19.80 12.29 -5.30
N SER A 211 -19.47 13.11 -6.29
CA SER A 211 -18.06 13.34 -6.63
C SER A 211 -17.35 14.07 -5.49
N PRO A 212 -16.02 13.94 -5.35
CA PRO A 212 -15.25 14.66 -4.32
C PRO A 212 -15.49 16.18 -4.33
N SER A 213 -15.64 16.79 -5.50
CA SER A 213 -15.94 18.22 -5.64
C SER A 213 -17.33 18.58 -5.14
N ALA A 214 -18.34 17.75 -5.44
CA ALA A 214 -19.71 17.97 -4.98
C ALA A 214 -19.89 17.71 -3.48
N ALA A 215 -19.08 16.83 -2.89
CA ALA A 215 -19.08 16.53 -1.46
C ALA A 215 -18.35 17.58 -0.62
N GLN A 216 -17.60 18.52 -1.25
CA GLN A 216 -16.77 19.50 -0.55
C GLN A 216 -17.61 20.47 0.26
N THR A 217 -17.30 20.61 1.55
CA THR A 217 -17.95 21.55 2.50
C THR A 217 -16.89 22.32 3.27
N GLY A 218 -17.32 23.22 4.17
CA GLY A 218 -16.45 23.94 5.09
C GLY A 218 -16.26 25.42 4.74
N PRO A 219 -15.44 26.15 5.54
CA PRO A 219 -15.27 27.60 5.39
C PRO A 219 -14.55 27.99 4.10
N ALA A 220 -13.61 27.18 3.62
CA ALA A 220 -12.84 27.46 2.41
C ALA A 220 -13.72 27.51 1.17
N ILE A 221 -14.61 26.52 0.93
CA ILE A 221 -15.51 26.50 -0.23
C ILE A 221 -16.54 27.65 -0.19
N ARG A 222 -16.90 28.14 1.00
CA ARG A 222 -17.78 29.30 1.18
C ARG A 222 -17.04 30.64 1.15
N ASN A 223 -15.70 30.62 1.05
CA ASN A 223 -14.83 31.80 1.13
C ASN A 223 -15.02 32.60 2.43
N ASP A 224 -15.21 31.91 3.56
CA ASP A 224 -15.44 32.52 4.87
C ASP A 224 -14.12 32.96 5.51
N GLN A 225 -13.64 34.13 5.13
CA GLN A 225 -12.35 34.68 5.55
C GLN A 225 -12.26 34.94 7.05
N ALA A 226 -13.38 35.26 7.70
CA ALA A 226 -13.40 35.49 9.16
C ALA A 226 -13.08 34.20 9.92
N VAL A 227 -13.71 33.08 9.54
CA VAL A 227 -13.45 31.77 10.14
C VAL A 227 -12.04 31.29 9.81
N ILE A 228 -11.59 31.44 8.56
CA ILE A 228 -10.23 31.04 8.15
C ILE A 228 -9.19 31.78 8.98
N SER A 229 -9.31 33.08 9.13
CA SER A 229 -8.37 33.90 9.91
C SER A 229 -8.38 33.51 11.40
N ALA A 230 -9.56 33.25 11.98
CA ALA A 230 -9.67 32.78 13.37
C ALA A 230 -8.98 31.40 13.55
N HIS A 231 -9.16 30.47 12.63
CA HIS A 231 -8.48 29.17 12.70
C HIS A 231 -6.96 29.29 12.59
N ILE A 232 -6.45 30.17 11.71
CA ILE A 232 -5.01 30.43 11.60
C ILE A 232 -4.46 31.01 12.91
N ALA A 233 -5.21 31.95 13.55
CA ALA A 233 -4.82 32.50 14.84
C ALA A 233 -4.76 31.44 15.95
N LEU A 234 -5.66 30.46 15.96
CA LEU A 234 -5.60 29.31 16.88
C LEU A 234 -4.35 28.45 16.67
N LEU A 235 -3.82 28.40 15.46
CA LEU A 235 -2.63 27.62 15.10
C LEU A 235 -1.30 28.37 15.28
N LYS A 236 -1.28 29.50 16.02
CA LYS A 236 -0.07 30.34 16.19
C LYS A 236 1.14 29.59 16.75
N GLU A 237 0.92 28.61 17.63
CA GLU A 237 1.98 27.77 18.21
C GLU A 237 2.39 26.60 17.29
N HIS A 238 1.69 26.40 16.17
CA HIS A 238 1.89 25.34 15.20
C HIS A 238 2.03 25.89 13.77
N PRO A 239 3.10 26.63 13.45
CA PRO A 239 3.23 27.31 12.16
C PRO A 239 3.19 26.35 10.97
N GLN A 240 3.67 25.12 11.11
CA GLN A 240 3.61 24.11 10.05
C GLN A 240 2.17 23.67 9.77
N TRP A 241 1.33 23.53 10.78
CA TRP A 241 -0.09 23.20 10.58
C TRP A 241 -0.87 24.36 9.99
N ALA A 242 -0.51 25.60 10.38
CA ALA A 242 -1.08 26.79 9.77
C ALA A 242 -0.75 26.86 8.26
N MET A 243 0.47 26.52 7.84
CA MET A 243 0.84 26.45 6.43
C MET A 243 0.03 25.39 5.67
N VAL A 244 -0.13 24.19 6.24
CA VAL A 244 -0.98 23.12 5.64
C VAL A 244 -2.43 23.59 5.51
N TYR A 245 -2.98 24.22 6.56
CA TYR A 245 -4.34 24.76 6.57
C TYR A 245 -4.54 25.81 5.47
N GLN A 246 -3.61 26.75 5.34
CA GLN A 246 -3.64 27.80 4.32
C GLN A 246 -3.57 27.24 2.91
N LEU A 247 -2.63 26.29 2.66
CA LEU A 247 -2.45 25.67 1.35
C LEU A 247 -3.71 24.93 0.91
N LEU A 248 -4.27 24.08 1.77
CA LEU A 248 -5.48 23.32 1.47
C LEU A 248 -6.70 24.24 1.28
N SER A 249 -6.83 25.30 2.10
CA SER A 249 -7.91 26.28 1.93
C SER A 249 -7.82 27.00 0.58
N ALA A 250 -6.62 27.39 0.15
CA ALA A 250 -6.40 28.02 -1.14
C ALA A 250 -6.73 27.10 -2.31
N GLU A 251 -6.33 25.82 -2.23
CA GLU A 251 -6.63 24.83 -3.27
C GLU A 251 -8.15 24.54 -3.37
N ILE A 252 -8.86 24.43 -2.25
CA ILE A 252 -10.32 24.26 -2.23
C ILE A 252 -11.02 25.48 -2.85
N GLN A 253 -10.54 26.69 -2.59
CA GLN A 253 -11.12 27.92 -3.19
C GLN A 253 -10.94 27.97 -4.69
N LYS A 254 -9.76 27.57 -5.23
CA LYS A 254 -9.48 27.50 -6.67
C LYS A 254 -10.36 26.45 -7.37
N ALA A 255 -10.57 25.29 -6.76
CA ALA A 255 -11.36 24.21 -7.33
C ALA A 255 -12.86 24.56 -7.51
N LYS A 256 -13.35 25.66 -6.91
CA LYS A 256 -14.70 26.17 -7.05
C LYS A 256 -14.89 27.00 -8.34
N GLN A 257 -13.81 27.53 -8.91
CA GLN A 257 -13.82 28.33 -10.16
C GLN A 257 -13.88 27.42 -11.38
#